data_26c6024ab4b30a3d147d578967cd7675
#
_entry.id   26c6024ab4b30a3d147d578967cd7675
#
_cell.length_a   1.000
_cell.length_b   1.000
_cell.length_c   1.000
_cell.angle_alpha   90.00
_cell.angle_beta   90.00
_cell.angle_gamma   90.00
#
_symmetry.space_group_name_H-M   'P 1'
#
loop_
_entity.id
_entity.type
_entity.pdbx_description
1 polymer ?
#
loop_
_entity_poly.entity_id
_entity_poly.type
_entity_poly.pdbx_seq_one_letter_code
_entity_poly.pdbx_strand_id
1 'polypeptide(L)'
;MLFRSNIDAKVKLVVFESLTCGFCANFHKKIYPELKKEFIDKGFVSIEYKNFPLDIAAFNAAKIAHCKNDGNSEVLHYLYEKQSEWVRGGSIDDANKNIKELIENSSFKIDIESCLADKSVEDHILEDRINGVKKYKVKATPTLIINGKKFDNPTDYKKLKKYIEKLI
;
A
#
# COMPACT_ATOMS: atom_id res chain seq x y z
N MET A 1 -4.13 2.38 9.70
CA MET A 1 -4.01 3.41 8.64
C MET A 1 -2.53 3.70 8.44
N LEU A 2 -1.99 3.46 7.23
CA LEU A 2 -0.59 3.72 6.92
C LEU A 2 -0.45 5.11 6.30
N PHE A 3 0.15 6.02 7.03
CA PHE A 3 0.39 7.39 6.60
C PHE A 3 1.88 7.66 6.39
N ARG A 4 2.18 8.47 5.38
CA ARG A 4 3.41 9.27 5.39
C ARG A 4 3.09 10.71 5.07
N SER A 5 3.50 11.60 6.00
CA SER A 5 3.64 13.04 5.85
C SER A 5 2.63 13.94 6.54
N ASN A 6 2.81 15.23 6.33
CA ASN A 6 2.08 16.31 6.95
C ASN A 6 0.57 16.21 6.66
N ILE A 7 -0.24 16.06 7.71
CA ILE A 7 -1.72 16.02 7.60
C ILE A 7 -2.29 17.30 6.99
N ASP A 8 -1.56 18.40 7.06
CA ASP A 8 -1.93 19.72 6.53
C ASP A 8 -1.51 19.91 5.06
N ALA A 9 -0.95 18.88 4.42
CA ALA A 9 -0.56 18.96 3.02
C ALA A 9 -1.74 19.34 2.12
N LYS A 10 -1.48 20.25 1.18
CA LYS A 10 -2.47 20.78 0.23
C LYS A 10 -3.06 19.71 -0.69
N VAL A 11 -2.25 18.71 -1.03
CA VAL A 11 -2.63 17.58 -1.87
C VAL A 11 -2.69 16.31 -1.04
N LYS A 12 -3.86 15.69 -0.99
CA LYS A 12 -4.10 14.40 -0.31
C LYS A 12 -4.20 13.29 -1.35
N LEU A 13 -3.21 12.40 -1.37
CA LEU A 13 -3.16 11.24 -2.24
C LEU A 13 -3.54 9.98 -1.44
N VAL A 14 -4.60 9.31 -1.88
CA VAL A 14 -4.99 7.99 -1.38
C VAL A 14 -4.69 6.94 -2.45
N VAL A 15 -4.00 5.88 -2.08
CA VAL A 15 -3.62 4.79 -2.98
C VAL A 15 -4.34 3.52 -2.53
N PHE A 16 -5.28 3.02 -3.34
CA PHE A 16 -5.86 1.69 -3.15
C PHE A 16 -4.96 0.66 -3.84
N GLU A 17 -4.52 -0.33 -3.09
CA GLU A 17 -3.48 -1.24 -3.55
C GLU A 17 -3.65 -2.68 -3.04
N SER A 18 -2.98 -3.62 -3.71
CA SER A 18 -2.92 -5.03 -3.35
C SER A 18 -1.48 -5.53 -3.37
N LEU A 19 -1.06 -6.21 -2.33
CA LEU A 19 0.33 -6.67 -2.17
C LEU A 19 0.76 -7.75 -3.18
N THR A 20 -0.17 -8.42 -3.86
CA THR A 20 0.13 -9.32 -4.98
C THR A 20 0.12 -8.64 -6.35
N CYS A 21 -0.29 -7.37 -6.42
CA CYS A 21 -0.38 -6.63 -7.67
C CYS A 21 1.00 -6.13 -8.14
N GLY A 22 1.45 -6.56 -9.32
CA GLY A 22 2.74 -6.13 -9.90
C GLY A 22 2.79 -4.64 -10.23
N PHE A 23 1.69 -4.02 -10.65
CA PHE A 23 1.63 -2.58 -10.88
C PHE A 23 1.74 -1.77 -9.57
N CYS A 24 1.22 -2.32 -8.46
CA CYS A 24 1.41 -1.71 -7.15
C CYS A 24 2.88 -1.79 -6.71
N ALA A 25 3.54 -2.93 -6.90
CA ALA A 25 4.97 -3.04 -6.64
C ALA A 25 5.79 -2.05 -7.50
N ASN A 26 5.42 -1.87 -8.77
CA ASN A 26 6.06 -0.87 -9.63
C ASN A 26 5.82 0.56 -9.12
N PHE A 27 4.61 0.88 -8.62
CA PHE A 27 4.34 2.17 -7.97
C PHE A 27 5.31 2.42 -6.82
N HIS A 28 5.45 1.46 -5.90
CA HIS A 28 6.35 1.59 -4.74
C HIS A 28 7.83 1.67 -5.12
N LYS A 29 8.25 0.94 -6.16
CA LYS A 29 9.66 0.88 -6.59
C LYS A 29 10.10 2.08 -7.44
N LYS A 30 9.21 2.64 -8.26
CA LYS A 30 9.58 3.64 -9.27
C LYS A 30 8.88 4.99 -9.11
N ILE A 31 7.61 5.00 -8.71
CA ILE A 31 6.81 6.24 -8.63
C ILE A 31 6.94 6.87 -7.26
N TYR A 32 6.76 6.08 -6.21
CA TYR A 32 6.81 6.58 -4.84
C TYR A 32 8.14 7.27 -4.46
N PRO A 33 9.35 6.76 -4.81
CA PRO A 33 10.60 7.45 -4.48
C PRO A 33 10.69 8.86 -5.05
N GLU A 34 10.27 9.05 -6.29
CA GLU A 34 10.24 10.37 -6.95
C GLU A 34 9.18 11.27 -6.32
N LEU A 35 7.98 10.73 -6.10
CA LEU A 35 6.88 11.43 -5.43
C LEU A 35 7.30 11.88 -4.02
N LYS A 36 7.98 11.00 -3.28
CA LYS A 36 8.50 11.28 -1.95
C LYS A 36 9.48 12.46 -1.98
N LYS A 37 10.50 12.37 -2.81
CA LYS A 37 11.56 13.38 -2.95
C LYS A 37 11.03 14.73 -3.41
N GLU A 38 10.13 14.73 -4.40
CA GLU A 38 9.70 15.96 -5.05
C GLU A 38 8.56 16.67 -4.28
N PHE A 39 7.70 15.93 -3.59
CA PHE A 39 6.48 16.49 -3.01
C PHE A 39 6.22 16.12 -1.55
N ILE A 40 6.40 14.84 -1.15
CA ILE A 40 6.04 14.41 0.21
C ILE A 40 7.01 14.98 1.23
N ASP A 41 8.32 14.85 1.03
CA ASP A 41 9.34 15.36 1.95
C ASP A 41 9.33 16.90 2.03
N LYS A 42 8.75 17.55 1.02
CA LYS A 42 8.57 19.01 1.01
C LYS A 42 7.23 19.46 1.63
N GLY A 43 6.41 18.51 2.07
CA GLY A 43 5.13 18.79 2.72
C GLY A 43 3.97 19.19 1.79
N PHE A 44 4.14 19.12 0.47
CA PHE A 44 3.09 19.45 -0.50
C PHE A 44 2.04 18.36 -0.65
N VAL A 45 2.44 17.09 -0.50
CA VAL A 45 1.58 15.91 -0.65
C VAL A 45 1.59 15.09 0.63
N SER A 46 0.41 14.70 1.09
CA SER A 46 0.24 13.60 2.03
C SER A 46 -0.16 12.34 1.27
N ILE A 47 0.33 11.18 1.69
CA ILE A 47 -0.02 9.90 1.10
C ILE A 47 -0.62 8.98 2.14
N GLU A 48 -1.74 8.34 1.78
CA GLU A 48 -2.42 7.33 2.58
C GLU A 48 -2.59 6.05 1.74
N TYR A 49 -2.17 4.92 2.29
CA TYR A 49 -2.35 3.62 1.65
C TYR A 49 -3.62 2.96 2.18
N LYS A 50 -4.45 2.49 1.26
CA LYS A 50 -5.71 1.79 1.51
C LYS A 50 -5.66 0.38 0.93
N ASN A 51 -6.11 -0.58 1.71
CA ASN A 51 -6.09 -1.97 1.31
C ASN A 51 -7.18 -2.29 0.30
N PHE A 52 -6.80 -2.93 -0.79
CA PHE A 52 -7.70 -3.50 -1.77
C PHE A 52 -7.19 -4.87 -2.22
N PRO A 53 -7.13 -5.86 -1.30
CA PRO A 53 -6.57 -7.17 -1.63
C PRO A 53 -7.36 -7.83 -2.76
N LEU A 54 -6.65 -8.31 -3.77
CA LEU A 54 -7.23 -9.00 -4.93
C LEU A 54 -7.36 -10.51 -4.71
N ASP A 55 -6.63 -11.04 -3.74
CA ASP A 55 -6.60 -12.46 -3.38
C ASP A 55 -6.26 -12.63 -1.89
N ILE A 56 -6.30 -13.88 -1.42
CA ILE A 56 -6.06 -14.22 -0.01
C ILE A 56 -4.59 -14.00 0.38
N ALA A 57 -3.63 -14.24 -0.52
CA ALA A 57 -2.23 -13.99 -0.23
C ALA A 57 -1.97 -12.49 0.01
N ALA A 58 -2.58 -11.61 -0.82
CA ALA A 58 -2.55 -10.17 -0.61
C ALA A 58 -3.22 -9.75 0.70
N PHE A 59 -4.32 -10.40 1.05
CA PHE A 59 -5.04 -10.14 2.30
C PHE A 59 -4.18 -10.49 3.53
N ASN A 60 -3.54 -11.65 3.54
CA ASN A 60 -2.64 -12.05 4.61
C ASN A 60 -1.40 -11.15 4.69
N ALA A 61 -0.80 -10.81 3.55
CA ALA A 61 0.30 -9.86 3.49
C ALA A 61 -0.08 -8.47 4.03
N ALA A 62 -1.29 -8.00 3.74
CA ALA A 62 -1.82 -6.75 4.28
C ALA A 62 -1.98 -6.81 5.80
N LYS A 63 -2.45 -7.93 6.37
CA LYS A 63 -2.53 -8.11 7.83
C LYS A 63 -1.15 -7.97 8.47
N ILE A 64 -0.12 -8.53 7.88
CA ILE A 64 1.27 -8.41 8.36
C ILE A 64 1.77 -6.97 8.24
N ALA A 65 1.55 -6.31 7.11
CA ALA A 65 1.96 -4.92 6.89
C ALA A 65 1.33 -3.93 7.87
N HIS A 66 0.09 -4.20 8.31
CA HIS A 66 -0.66 -3.34 9.22
C HIS A 66 -0.59 -3.75 10.70
N CYS A 67 0.07 -4.85 11.02
CA CYS A 67 0.04 -5.49 12.34
C CYS A 67 0.44 -4.56 13.48
N LYS A 68 1.48 -3.74 13.30
CA LYS A 68 1.92 -2.80 14.33
C LYS A 68 0.97 -1.61 14.51
N ASN A 69 0.16 -1.31 13.51
CA ASN A 69 -0.78 -0.17 13.49
C ASN A 69 -0.18 1.15 14.02
N ASP A 70 1.11 1.38 13.79
CA ASP A 70 1.88 2.52 14.26
C ASP A 70 1.94 3.67 13.25
N GLY A 71 1.20 3.57 12.15
CA GLY A 71 1.20 4.52 11.04
C GLY A 71 2.44 4.42 10.14
N ASN A 72 3.39 3.53 10.44
CA ASN A 72 4.62 3.34 9.67
C ASN A 72 4.39 2.38 8.50
N SER A 73 4.85 2.77 7.32
CA SER A 73 4.70 2.00 6.07
C SER A 73 5.96 1.20 5.67
N GLU A 74 6.94 1.07 6.56
CA GLU A 74 8.21 0.40 6.23
C GLU A 74 8.01 -1.08 5.86
N VAL A 75 7.19 -1.81 6.62
CA VAL A 75 6.87 -3.21 6.32
C VAL A 75 6.14 -3.34 4.98
N LEU A 76 5.20 -2.43 4.71
CA LEU A 76 4.48 -2.37 3.43
C LEU A 76 5.45 -2.19 2.25
N HIS A 77 6.33 -1.20 2.33
CA HIS A 77 7.34 -0.96 1.28
C HIS A 77 8.29 -2.14 1.10
N TYR A 78 8.73 -2.75 2.20
CA TYR A 78 9.58 -3.93 2.17
C TYR A 78 8.90 -5.13 1.48
N LEU A 79 7.64 -5.40 1.78
CA LEU A 79 6.89 -6.46 1.12
C LEU A 79 6.71 -6.20 -0.38
N TYR A 80 6.52 -4.96 -0.81
CA TYR A 80 6.51 -4.61 -2.23
C TYR A 80 7.88 -4.74 -2.88
N GLU A 81 8.94 -4.33 -2.20
CA GLU A 81 10.32 -4.51 -2.69
C GLU A 81 10.63 -5.99 -2.94
N LYS A 82 10.21 -6.85 -2.01
CA LYS A 82 10.44 -8.29 -2.03
C LYS A 82 9.30 -9.11 -2.67
N GLN A 83 8.34 -8.47 -3.33
CA GLN A 83 7.14 -9.13 -3.84
C GLN A 83 7.46 -10.39 -4.66
N SER A 84 8.41 -10.32 -5.59
CA SER A 84 8.79 -11.47 -6.43
C SER A 84 9.40 -12.63 -5.63
N GLU A 85 9.88 -12.39 -4.42
CA GLU A 85 10.47 -13.41 -3.57
C GLU A 85 9.40 -14.18 -2.78
N TRP A 86 8.38 -13.49 -2.25
CA TRP A 86 7.38 -14.13 -1.41
C TRP A 86 6.12 -14.61 -2.15
N VAL A 87 5.81 -14.06 -3.32
CA VAL A 87 4.66 -14.51 -4.14
C VAL A 87 4.93 -15.86 -4.84
N ARG A 88 6.16 -16.38 -4.75
CA ARG A 88 6.55 -17.65 -5.38
C ARG A 88 5.81 -18.85 -4.78
N GLY A 89 5.66 -19.91 -5.59
CA GLY A 89 5.17 -21.23 -5.14
C GLY A 89 3.75 -21.56 -5.60
N GLY A 90 2.91 -20.58 -5.92
CA GLY A 90 1.58 -20.79 -6.52
C GLY A 90 0.48 -21.18 -5.53
N SER A 91 0.76 -21.26 -4.22
CA SER A 91 -0.23 -21.48 -3.18
C SER A 91 -0.20 -20.38 -2.12
N ILE A 92 -1.30 -20.27 -1.35
CA ILE A 92 -1.40 -19.35 -0.21
C ILE A 92 -0.40 -19.74 0.88
N ASP A 93 -0.24 -21.04 1.11
CA ASP A 93 0.68 -21.57 2.13
C ASP A 93 2.13 -21.27 1.77
N ASP A 94 2.51 -21.38 0.49
CA ASP A 94 3.84 -20.98 0.02
C ASP A 94 4.08 -19.48 0.24
N ALA A 95 3.12 -18.64 -0.12
CA ALA A 95 3.21 -17.19 0.07
C ALA A 95 3.36 -16.84 1.57
N ASN A 96 2.55 -17.43 2.44
CA ASN A 96 2.62 -17.20 3.88
C ASN A 96 3.98 -17.65 4.46
N LYS A 97 4.47 -18.82 4.05
CA LYS A 97 5.78 -19.33 4.45
C LYS A 97 6.90 -18.40 4.00
N ASN A 98 6.88 -17.98 2.74
CA ASN A 98 7.89 -17.09 2.18
C ASN A 98 7.90 -15.72 2.88
N ILE A 99 6.73 -15.15 3.20
CA ILE A 99 6.65 -13.90 3.98
C ILE A 99 7.23 -14.10 5.37
N LYS A 100 6.91 -15.21 6.04
CA LYS A 100 7.45 -15.52 7.36
C LYS A 100 8.97 -15.54 7.33
N GLU A 101 9.57 -16.30 6.41
CA GLU A 101 11.02 -16.35 6.23
C GLU A 101 11.63 -14.97 5.95
N LEU A 102 11.00 -14.16 5.12
CA LEU A 102 11.46 -12.79 4.82
C LEU A 102 11.45 -11.89 6.06
N ILE A 103 10.38 -11.92 6.84
CA ILE A 103 10.24 -11.10 8.05
C ILE A 103 11.21 -11.56 9.13
N GLU A 104 11.37 -12.88 9.36
CA GLU A 104 12.31 -13.46 10.32
C GLU A 104 13.77 -13.08 10.00
N ASN A 105 14.12 -12.98 8.71
CA ASN A 105 15.45 -12.59 8.26
C ASN A 105 15.65 -11.06 8.14
N SER A 106 14.62 -10.29 8.48
CA SER A 106 14.66 -8.81 8.46
C SER A 106 14.95 -8.23 9.85
N SER A 107 15.07 -6.90 9.90
CA SER A 107 15.13 -6.18 11.18
C SER A 107 13.76 -5.97 11.84
N PHE A 108 12.67 -6.34 11.14
CA PHE A 108 11.31 -6.19 11.67
C PHE A 108 11.04 -7.24 12.75
N LYS A 109 10.59 -6.77 13.92
CA LYS A 109 10.17 -7.65 15.01
C LYS A 109 8.64 -7.77 14.97
N ILE A 110 8.15 -8.74 14.21
CA ILE A 110 6.73 -8.99 13.98
C ILE A 110 6.44 -10.46 14.30
N ASP A 111 5.46 -10.70 15.15
CA ASP A 111 4.87 -12.02 15.36
C ASP A 111 3.81 -12.26 14.27
N ILE A 112 4.18 -13.01 13.26
CA ILE A 112 3.35 -13.28 12.07
C ILE A 112 2.04 -13.98 12.46
N GLU A 113 2.09 -14.96 13.35
CA GLU A 113 0.90 -15.73 13.75
C GLU A 113 -0.10 -14.82 14.48
N SER A 114 0.38 -13.96 15.36
CA SER A 114 -0.45 -12.97 16.03
C SER A 114 -1.07 -11.98 15.04
N CYS A 115 -0.30 -11.51 14.05
CA CYS A 115 -0.80 -10.61 13.01
C CYS A 115 -1.90 -11.25 12.15
N LEU A 116 -1.71 -12.50 11.76
CA LEU A 116 -2.69 -13.24 10.95
C LEU A 116 -3.98 -13.55 11.73
N ALA A 117 -3.90 -13.65 13.06
CA ALA A 117 -5.04 -13.88 13.94
C ALA A 117 -5.78 -12.59 14.36
N ASP A 118 -5.21 -11.42 14.10
CA ASP A 118 -5.77 -10.14 14.55
C ASP A 118 -7.03 -9.76 13.77
N LYS A 119 -8.18 -9.92 14.43
CA LYS A 119 -9.50 -9.62 13.87
C LYS A 119 -9.71 -8.13 13.61
N SER A 120 -9.13 -7.27 14.44
CA SER A 120 -9.26 -5.81 14.27
C SER A 120 -8.56 -5.34 12.99
N VAL A 121 -7.36 -5.86 12.71
CA VAL A 121 -6.63 -5.58 11.46
C VAL A 121 -7.38 -6.15 10.25
N GLU A 122 -7.93 -7.35 10.37
CA GLU A 122 -8.75 -7.98 9.33
C GLU A 122 -9.95 -7.10 8.96
N ASP A 123 -10.73 -6.68 9.96
CA ASP A 123 -11.93 -5.85 9.75
C ASP A 123 -11.57 -4.52 9.10
N HIS A 124 -10.44 -3.90 9.51
CA HIS A 124 -9.95 -2.67 8.90
C HIS A 124 -9.61 -2.83 7.41
N ILE A 125 -8.92 -3.93 7.04
CA ILE A 125 -8.58 -4.20 5.63
C ILE A 125 -9.84 -4.41 4.79
N LEU A 126 -10.83 -5.14 5.31
CA LEU A 126 -12.10 -5.36 4.63
C LEU A 126 -12.90 -4.07 4.49
N GLU A 127 -12.90 -3.22 5.52
CA GLU A 127 -13.54 -1.89 5.47
C GLU A 127 -12.91 -1.00 4.40
N ASP A 128 -11.59 -0.94 4.30
CA ASP A 128 -10.89 -0.19 3.25
C ASP A 128 -11.36 -0.63 1.86
N ARG A 129 -11.42 -1.95 1.63
CA ARG A 129 -11.87 -2.52 0.35
C ARG A 129 -13.32 -2.18 0.04
N ILE A 130 -14.21 -2.35 1.01
CA ILE A 130 -15.64 -2.02 0.86
C ILE A 130 -15.82 -0.53 0.55
N ASN A 131 -15.14 0.34 1.27
CA ASN A 131 -15.19 1.79 1.08
C ASN A 131 -14.62 2.19 -0.29
N GLY A 132 -13.54 1.56 -0.74
CA GLY A 132 -12.99 1.75 -2.07
C GLY A 132 -14.01 1.48 -3.17
N VAL A 133 -14.73 0.34 -3.07
CA VAL A 133 -15.79 -0.01 -4.02
C VAL A 133 -16.96 0.97 -3.95
N LYS A 134 -17.48 1.23 -2.75
CA LYS A 134 -18.69 2.04 -2.56
C LYS A 134 -18.47 3.50 -2.93
N LYS A 135 -17.39 4.10 -2.42
CA LYS A 135 -17.15 5.55 -2.53
C LYS A 135 -16.47 5.94 -3.86
N TYR A 136 -15.46 5.19 -4.27
CA TYR A 136 -14.61 5.56 -5.40
C TYR A 136 -14.75 4.62 -6.62
N LYS A 137 -15.62 3.59 -6.53
CA LYS A 137 -15.82 2.61 -7.60
C LYS A 137 -14.49 1.96 -8.03
N VAL A 138 -13.64 1.66 -7.06
CA VAL A 138 -12.37 0.96 -7.30
C VAL A 138 -12.67 -0.43 -7.86
N LYS A 139 -12.03 -0.76 -8.98
CA LYS A 139 -12.17 -2.05 -9.69
C LYS A 139 -10.82 -2.72 -9.98
N ALA A 140 -9.74 -1.97 -9.84
CA ALA A 140 -8.38 -2.42 -10.14
C ALA A 140 -7.38 -1.70 -9.25
N THR A 141 -6.16 -2.24 -9.15
CA THR A 141 -5.07 -1.66 -8.37
C THR A 141 -3.83 -1.43 -9.25
N PRO A 142 -3.03 -0.39 -8.99
CA PRO A 142 -3.32 0.67 -8.03
C PRO A 142 -4.42 1.62 -8.54
N THR A 143 -5.25 2.13 -7.64
CA THR A 143 -6.16 3.25 -7.92
C THR A 143 -5.75 4.43 -7.05
N LEU A 144 -5.51 5.58 -7.68
CA LEU A 144 -5.12 6.82 -7.02
C LEU A 144 -6.31 7.76 -6.91
N ILE A 145 -6.53 8.28 -5.71
CA ILE A 145 -7.53 9.31 -5.42
C ILE A 145 -6.78 10.55 -4.96
N ILE A 146 -6.90 11.65 -5.69
CA ILE A 146 -6.22 12.91 -5.39
C ILE A 146 -7.27 13.96 -5.03
N ASN A 147 -7.23 14.48 -3.81
CA ASN A 147 -8.21 15.42 -3.28
C ASN A 147 -9.66 14.95 -3.53
N GLY A 148 -9.92 13.66 -3.31
CA GLY A 148 -11.24 13.03 -3.47
C GLY A 148 -11.63 12.65 -4.90
N LYS A 149 -10.79 12.93 -5.90
CA LYS A 149 -11.05 12.61 -7.31
C LYS A 149 -10.14 11.49 -7.80
N LYS A 150 -10.71 10.54 -8.55
CA LYS A 150 -9.95 9.46 -9.17
C LYS A 150 -9.01 9.99 -10.24
N PHE A 151 -7.75 9.54 -10.21
CA PHE A 151 -6.74 9.87 -11.21
C PHE A 151 -6.58 8.72 -12.21
N ASP A 152 -6.70 8.99 -13.51
CA ASP A 152 -6.83 7.95 -14.55
C ASP A 152 -5.51 7.29 -14.97
N ASN A 153 -4.36 7.85 -14.58
CA ASN A 153 -3.04 7.37 -15.04
C ASN A 153 -2.13 6.95 -13.86
N PRO A 154 -2.53 5.95 -13.04
CA PRO A 154 -1.87 5.64 -11.77
C PRO A 154 -0.42 5.14 -11.90
N THR A 155 -0.01 4.72 -13.10
CA THR A 155 1.34 4.19 -13.38
C THR A 155 2.22 5.15 -14.18
N ASP A 156 1.75 6.35 -14.51
CA ASP A 156 2.48 7.37 -15.26
C ASP A 156 2.92 8.52 -14.35
N TYR A 157 4.18 8.48 -13.89
CA TYR A 157 4.70 9.51 -12.99
C TYR A 157 4.71 10.91 -13.61
N LYS A 158 4.99 11.05 -14.91
CA LYS A 158 5.03 12.38 -15.55
C LYS A 158 3.66 13.04 -15.52
N LYS A 159 2.60 12.28 -15.79
CA LYS A 159 1.22 12.78 -15.72
C LYS A 159 0.81 13.06 -14.27
N LEU A 160 1.18 12.19 -13.33
CA LEU A 160 0.93 12.38 -11.90
C LEU A 160 1.59 13.66 -11.40
N LYS A 161 2.88 13.85 -11.68
CA LYS A 161 3.64 15.05 -11.34
C LYS A 161 2.96 16.31 -11.87
N LYS A 162 2.68 16.36 -13.16
CA LYS A 162 2.01 17.50 -13.80
C LYS A 162 0.63 17.80 -13.20
N TYR A 163 -0.09 16.76 -12.77
CA TYR A 163 -1.38 16.94 -12.12
C TYR A 163 -1.23 17.53 -10.72
N ILE A 164 -0.27 17.02 -9.92
CA ILE A 164 0.02 17.54 -8.58
C ILE A 164 0.48 19.01 -8.64
N GLU A 165 1.39 19.34 -9.57
CA GLU A 165 1.93 20.70 -9.75
C GLU A 165 0.84 21.76 -10.01
N LYS A 166 -0.31 21.35 -10.58
CA LYS A 166 -1.46 22.26 -10.77
C LYS A 166 -2.30 22.47 -9.51
N LEU A 167 -2.09 21.66 -8.48
CA LEU A 167 -2.87 21.69 -7.23
C LEU A 167 -2.12 22.38 -6.09
N ILE A 168 -0.80 22.56 -6.21
CA ILE A 168 0.03 23.25 -5.23
C ILE A 168 0.24 24.70 -5.61
#